data_6e2a63a9667e8ffeb109b3f4ebdc774b
#
_entry.id   6e2a63a9667e8ffeb109b3f4ebdc774b
#
_cell.length_a   1.000
_cell.length_b   1.000
_cell.length_c   1.000
_cell.angle_alpha   90.00
_cell.angle_beta   90.00
_cell.angle_gamma   90.00
#
_symmetry.space_group_name_H-M   'P 1'
#
loop_
_entity.id
_entity.type
_entity.pdbx_description
1 polymer ?
#
loop_
_entity_poly.entity_id
_entity_poly.type
_entity_poly.pdbx_seq_one_letter_code
_entity_poly.pdbx_strand_id
1 'polypeptide(L)'
;FESCDPEGRIYTCSFALRKEYANPGGTLHGGLVGVIFDTAMGHLSALYAGGMTPTVTMNISYLRPVPVDGPVLVRSRLDKPGQTINYISAEVFTASAPEKILATASGAYLALRNK
;
A
#
# COMPACT_ATOMS: atom_id res chain seq x y z
N PHE A 1 6.55 -1.84 -9.02
CA PHE A 1 7.21 -1.38 -7.79
C PHE A 1 8.60 -0.88 -8.16
N GLU A 2 8.86 0.37 -7.90
CA GLU A 2 10.12 1.01 -8.27
C GLU A 2 11.00 1.30 -7.07
N SER A 3 10.44 1.85 -6.00
CA SER A 3 11.23 2.24 -4.83
C SER A 3 10.37 2.31 -3.59
N CYS A 4 10.99 2.15 -2.43
CA CYS A 4 10.38 2.37 -1.14
C CYS A 4 11.35 3.18 -0.28
N ASP A 5 10.80 4.14 0.44
CA ASP A 5 11.56 5.07 1.26
C ASP A 5 11.04 5.04 2.69
N PRO A 6 11.67 4.26 3.59
CA PRO A 6 11.23 4.19 4.98
C PRO A 6 11.71 5.42 5.74
N GLU A 7 10.81 6.02 6.51
CA GLU A 7 11.12 7.16 7.35
C GLU A 7 10.28 7.09 8.61
N GLY A 8 10.90 6.59 9.69
CA GLY A 8 10.17 6.34 10.92
C GLY A 8 9.11 5.26 10.71
N ARG A 9 7.85 5.60 10.97
CA ARG A 9 6.73 4.69 10.77
C ARG A 9 6.04 4.89 9.40
N ILE A 10 6.61 5.70 8.54
CA ILE A 10 6.05 6.01 7.24
C ILE A 10 6.89 5.36 6.16
N TYR A 11 6.22 4.78 5.18
CA TYR A 11 6.87 4.03 4.13
C TYR A 11 6.19 4.36 2.81
N THR A 12 6.91 5.06 1.93
CA THR A 12 6.37 5.48 0.64
C THR A 12 6.97 4.63 -0.47
N CYS A 13 6.11 4.01 -1.26
CA CYS A 13 6.50 3.18 -2.39
C CYS A 13 5.96 3.77 -3.67
N SER A 14 6.77 3.71 -4.72
CA SER A 14 6.38 4.10 -6.07
C SER A 14 6.17 2.84 -6.92
N PHE A 15 5.06 2.82 -7.66
CA PHE A 15 4.70 1.70 -8.53
C PHE A 15 4.57 2.19 -9.96
N ALA A 16 5.32 1.57 -10.87
CA ALA A 16 5.15 1.81 -12.31
C ALA A 16 4.01 0.94 -12.81
N LEU A 17 2.95 1.58 -13.30
CA LEU A 17 1.79 0.87 -13.80
C LEU A 17 1.85 0.70 -15.31
N ARG A 18 1.19 -0.33 -15.83
CA ARG A 18 1.14 -0.64 -17.24
C ARG A 18 -0.29 -0.55 -17.73
N LYS A 19 -0.44 -0.19 -19.01
CA LYS A 19 -1.76 -0.12 -19.64
C LYS A 19 -2.49 -1.46 -19.62
N GLU A 20 -1.74 -2.58 -19.61
CA GLU A 20 -2.31 -3.93 -19.54
C GLU A 20 -3.07 -4.17 -18.24
N TYR A 21 -2.81 -3.38 -17.21
CA TYR A 21 -3.48 -3.48 -15.93
C TYR A 21 -4.79 -2.71 -15.87
N ALA A 22 -5.15 -2.02 -16.95
CA ALA A 22 -6.35 -1.20 -16.97
C ALA A 22 -7.61 -2.05 -17.12
N ASN A 23 -8.69 -1.59 -16.50
CA ASN A 23 -10.02 -2.11 -16.74
C ASN A 23 -10.56 -1.54 -18.07
N PRO A 24 -11.75 -1.95 -18.54
CA PRO A 24 -12.31 -1.40 -19.79
C PRO A 24 -12.48 0.11 -19.80
N GLY A 25 -12.57 0.76 -18.62
CA GLY A 25 -12.67 2.20 -18.51
C GLY A 25 -11.36 2.94 -18.59
N GLY A 26 -10.23 2.25 -18.73
CA GLY A 26 -8.91 2.87 -18.87
C GLY A 26 -8.24 3.23 -17.55
N THR A 27 -8.74 2.74 -16.44
CA THR A 27 -8.14 2.96 -15.12
C THR A 27 -7.66 1.65 -14.51
N LEU A 28 -6.85 1.72 -13.46
CA LEU A 28 -6.30 0.53 -12.83
C LEU A 28 -7.41 -0.36 -12.29
N HIS A 29 -7.32 -1.65 -12.59
CA HIS A 29 -8.27 -2.64 -12.11
C HIS A 29 -8.30 -2.62 -10.56
N GLY A 30 -9.52 -2.62 -9.99
CA GLY A 30 -9.68 -2.51 -8.54
C GLY A 30 -8.92 -3.56 -7.75
N GLY A 31 -8.86 -4.79 -8.25
CA GLY A 31 -8.08 -5.85 -7.60
C GLY A 31 -6.59 -5.56 -7.57
N LEU A 32 -6.08 -4.88 -8.60
CA LEU A 32 -4.67 -4.50 -8.64
C LEU A 32 -4.36 -3.34 -7.69
N VAL A 33 -5.33 -2.46 -7.44
CA VAL A 33 -5.18 -1.47 -6.37
C VAL A 33 -4.93 -2.18 -5.04
N GLY A 34 -5.67 -3.26 -4.77
CA GLY A 34 -5.45 -4.09 -3.59
C GLY A 34 -4.05 -4.69 -3.55
N VAL A 35 -3.54 -5.15 -4.69
CA VAL A 35 -2.19 -5.72 -4.76
C VAL A 35 -1.12 -4.70 -4.39
N ILE A 36 -1.20 -3.47 -4.93
CA ILE A 36 -0.19 -2.45 -4.60
C ILE A 36 -0.28 -2.02 -3.14
N PHE A 37 -1.47 -1.91 -2.58
CA PHE A 37 -1.61 -1.64 -1.14
C PHE A 37 -0.99 -2.76 -0.31
N ASP A 38 -1.34 -4.00 -0.62
CA ASP A 38 -0.83 -5.14 0.15
C ASP A 38 0.68 -5.25 0.05
N THR A 39 1.25 -4.99 -1.11
CA THR A 39 2.70 -4.99 -1.30
C THR A 39 3.38 -3.95 -0.42
N ALA A 40 2.89 -2.70 -0.46
CA ALA A 40 3.50 -1.60 0.30
C ALA A 40 3.31 -1.78 1.80
N MET A 41 2.10 -2.10 2.22
CA MET A 41 1.77 -2.25 3.64
C MET A 41 2.45 -3.48 4.23
N GLY A 42 2.53 -4.56 3.46
CA GLY A 42 3.22 -5.77 3.89
C GLY A 42 4.71 -5.57 4.07
N HIS A 43 5.33 -4.78 3.20
CA HIS A 43 6.75 -4.43 3.36
C HIS A 43 6.98 -3.65 4.64
N LEU A 44 6.13 -2.67 4.94
CA LEU A 44 6.26 -1.91 6.18
C LEU A 44 6.10 -2.82 7.40
N SER A 45 5.11 -3.69 7.39
CA SER A 45 4.89 -4.64 8.47
C SER A 45 6.11 -5.54 8.66
N ALA A 46 6.69 -6.04 7.57
CA ALA A 46 7.86 -6.91 7.61
C ALA A 46 9.08 -6.20 8.19
N LEU A 47 9.25 -4.92 7.88
CA LEU A 47 10.36 -4.14 8.44
C LEU A 47 10.30 -4.10 9.97
N TYR A 48 9.11 -3.93 10.53
CA TYR A 48 8.95 -3.83 11.98
C TYR A 48 8.89 -5.19 12.66
N ALA A 49 8.48 -6.23 11.96
CA ALA A 49 8.41 -7.58 12.52
C ALA A 49 9.72 -8.36 12.37
N GLY A 50 10.60 -7.93 11.46
CA GLY A 50 11.85 -8.63 11.19
C GLY A 50 11.70 -9.83 10.29
N GLY A 51 10.61 -9.92 9.54
CA GLY A 51 10.36 -11.01 8.61
C GLY A 51 8.99 -10.90 7.98
N MET A 52 8.64 -11.84 7.11
CA MET A 52 7.35 -11.80 6.41
C MET A 52 6.18 -11.85 7.38
N THR A 53 5.17 -11.04 7.10
CA THR A 53 3.96 -10.96 7.92
C THR A 53 2.74 -11.17 7.03
N PRO A 54 2.03 -12.28 7.20
CA PRO A 54 0.80 -12.50 6.42
C PRO A 54 -0.26 -11.46 6.71
N THR A 55 -1.03 -11.11 5.69
CA THR A 55 -2.18 -10.23 5.82
C THR A 55 -3.31 -10.95 6.55
N VAL A 56 -3.82 -10.33 7.60
CA VAL A 56 -4.98 -10.87 8.32
C VAL A 56 -6.26 -10.29 7.74
N THR A 57 -6.32 -8.96 7.64
CA THR A 57 -7.46 -8.25 7.03
C THR A 57 -6.97 -7.06 6.26
N MET A 58 -7.74 -6.64 5.28
CA MET A 58 -7.51 -5.39 4.56
C MET A 58 -8.83 -4.82 4.10
N ASN A 59 -9.04 -3.53 4.35
CA ASN A 59 -10.20 -2.79 3.88
C ASN A 59 -9.72 -1.68 2.96
N ILE A 60 -10.34 -1.55 1.80
CA ILE A 60 -9.97 -0.55 0.80
C ILE A 60 -11.19 0.30 0.48
N SER A 61 -10.98 1.61 0.46
CA SER A 61 -11.98 2.57 0.03
C SER A 61 -11.50 3.23 -1.27
N TYR A 62 -12.28 3.08 -2.32
CA TYR A 62 -11.97 3.65 -3.63
C TYR A 62 -12.64 5.00 -3.74
N LEU A 63 -11.85 6.07 -3.76
CA LEU A 63 -12.37 7.44 -3.79
C LEU A 63 -12.42 8.00 -5.21
N ARG A 64 -11.42 7.67 -6.02
CA ARG A 64 -11.29 8.14 -7.41
C ARG A 64 -10.61 7.07 -8.25
N PRO A 65 -10.82 7.08 -9.57
CA PRO A 65 -10.10 6.14 -10.45
C PRO A 65 -8.58 6.32 -10.36
N VAL A 66 -7.84 5.22 -10.38
CA VAL A 66 -6.38 5.25 -10.36
C VAL A 66 -5.88 5.18 -11.80
N PRO A 67 -5.14 6.19 -12.29
CA PRO A 67 -4.64 6.18 -13.66
C PRO A 67 -3.53 5.16 -13.86
N VAL A 68 -3.39 4.69 -15.12
CA VAL A 68 -2.33 3.74 -15.49
C VAL A 68 -1.26 4.38 -16.38
N ASP A 69 -1.32 5.69 -16.59
CA ASP A 69 -0.44 6.41 -17.53
C ASP A 69 0.81 6.99 -16.85
N GLY A 70 1.07 6.60 -15.63
CA GLY A 70 2.26 7.06 -14.92
C GLY A 70 2.40 6.36 -13.58
N PRO A 71 3.47 6.64 -12.85
CA PRO A 71 3.67 6.02 -11.54
C PRO A 71 2.66 6.55 -10.52
N VAL A 72 2.29 5.66 -9.61
CA VAL A 72 1.52 6.02 -8.42
C VAL A 72 2.34 5.75 -7.18
N LEU A 73 2.05 6.49 -6.13
CA LEU A 73 2.73 6.34 -4.86
C LEU A 73 1.73 5.84 -3.82
N VAL A 74 2.22 4.94 -2.98
CA VAL A 74 1.48 4.46 -1.81
C VAL A 74 2.27 4.88 -0.58
N ARG A 75 1.64 5.67 0.27
CA ARG A 75 2.23 6.07 1.55
C ARG A 75 1.54 5.28 2.64
N SER A 76 2.31 4.41 3.27
CA SER A 76 1.84 3.56 4.36
C SER A 76 2.39 4.08 5.69
N ARG A 77 1.60 3.92 6.74
CA ARG A 77 2.05 4.28 8.08
C ARG A 77 1.69 3.18 9.06
N LEU A 78 2.62 2.91 9.98
CA LEU A 78 2.40 1.95 11.05
C LEU A 78 1.64 2.66 12.16
N ASP A 79 0.34 2.42 12.23
CA ASP A 79 -0.53 3.07 13.21
C ASP A 79 -0.30 2.50 14.60
N LYS A 80 -0.19 1.19 14.69
CA LYS A 80 0.05 0.51 15.95
C LYS A 80 0.90 -0.73 15.73
N PRO A 81 2.18 -0.69 16.14
CA PRO A 81 3.01 -1.89 16.15
C PRO A 81 2.56 -2.81 17.28
N GLY A 82 2.70 -4.10 17.07
CA GLY A 82 2.31 -5.09 18.06
C GLY A 82 3.23 -6.29 18.05
N GLN A 83 3.12 -7.10 19.08
CA GLN A 83 3.85 -8.37 19.14
C GLN A 83 3.17 -9.44 18.29
N THR A 84 1.87 -9.33 18.15
CA THR A 84 1.07 -10.31 17.39
C THR A 84 0.51 -9.72 16.12
N ILE A 85 0.03 -8.47 16.17
CA ILE A 85 -0.60 -7.80 15.04
C ILE A 85 -0.01 -6.40 14.85
N ASN A 86 0.36 -6.06 13.61
CA ASN A 86 0.67 -4.69 13.20
C ASN A 86 -0.55 -4.11 12.51
N TYR A 87 -0.96 -2.90 12.89
CA TYR A 87 -2.04 -2.16 12.23
C TYR A 87 -1.43 -1.07 11.36
N ILE A 88 -1.78 -1.10 10.08
CA ILE A 88 -1.20 -0.23 9.08
C ILE A 88 -2.32 0.41 8.27
N SER A 89 -2.18 1.70 7.98
CA SER A 89 -3.04 2.41 7.05
C SER A 89 -2.21 2.96 5.90
N ALA A 90 -2.85 3.22 4.77
CA ALA A 90 -2.16 3.70 3.59
C ALA A 90 -3.09 4.49 2.69
N GLU A 91 -2.48 5.28 1.80
CA GLU A 91 -3.19 6.04 0.79
C GLU A 91 -2.41 6.00 -0.51
N VAL A 92 -3.11 6.05 -1.63
CA VAL A 92 -2.49 6.09 -2.96
C VAL A 92 -2.79 7.43 -3.62
N PHE A 93 -1.77 7.99 -4.28
CA PHE A 93 -1.86 9.29 -4.96
C PHE A 93 -0.84 9.31 -6.09
N THR A 94 -0.92 10.33 -6.95
CA THR A 94 0.09 10.55 -7.99
C THR A 94 1.06 11.64 -7.55
N ALA A 95 2.29 11.60 -8.07
CA ALA A 95 3.29 12.61 -7.76
C ALA A 95 2.86 14.01 -8.22
N SER A 96 2.08 14.09 -9.29
CA SER A 96 1.60 15.38 -9.84
C SER A 96 0.51 16.03 -9.00
N ALA A 97 -0.20 15.25 -8.18
CA ALA A 97 -1.28 15.75 -7.34
C ALA A 97 -1.31 15.00 -5.99
N PRO A 98 -0.27 15.20 -5.15
CA PRO A 98 -0.15 14.43 -3.91
C PRO A 98 -1.26 14.71 -2.89
N GLU A 99 -1.93 15.85 -2.99
CA GLU A 99 -3.06 16.18 -2.12
C GLU A 99 -4.36 15.48 -2.53
N LYS A 100 -4.38 14.86 -3.71
CA LYS A 100 -5.59 14.22 -4.22
C LYS A 100 -5.50 12.71 -3.99
N ILE A 101 -6.07 12.26 -2.89
CA ILE A 101 -6.04 10.85 -2.52
C ILE A 101 -7.02 10.08 -3.39
N LEU A 102 -6.52 9.01 -4.03
CA LEU A 102 -7.31 8.22 -4.96
C LEU A 102 -8.00 7.04 -4.28
N ALA A 103 -7.33 6.46 -3.30
CA ALA A 103 -7.88 5.37 -2.51
C ALA A 103 -7.17 5.31 -1.17
N THR A 104 -7.84 4.73 -0.19
CA THR A 104 -7.25 4.50 1.13
C THR A 104 -7.39 3.03 1.50
N ALA A 105 -6.51 2.58 2.39
CA ALA A 105 -6.58 1.22 2.90
C ALA A 105 -6.22 1.20 4.38
N SER A 106 -6.77 0.23 5.10
CA SER A 106 -6.33 -0.11 6.43
C SER A 106 -6.24 -1.62 6.52
N GLY A 107 -5.26 -2.12 7.25
CA GLY A 107 -5.05 -3.55 7.35
C GLY A 107 -4.40 -3.96 8.65
N ALA A 108 -4.54 -5.25 8.94
CA ALA A 108 -3.89 -5.90 10.06
C ALA A 108 -2.99 -6.99 9.51
N TYR A 109 -1.75 -7.03 9.98
CA TYR A 109 -0.74 -7.97 9.54
C TYR A 109 -0.24 -8.76 10.74
N LEU A 110 -0.10 -10.06 10.56
CA LEU A 110 0.36 -10.94 11.63
C LEU A 110 1.85 -10.70 11.86
N ALA A 111 2.19 -10.22 13.06
CA ALA A 111 3.55 -9.83 13.39
C ALA A 111 4.21 -10.87 14.33
N LEU A 112 4.31 -12.11 13.85
CA LEU A 112 4.95 -13.16 14.63
C LEU A 112 6.44 -12.88 14.70
N ARG A 113 6.85 -12.30 15.81
CA ARG A 113 8.27 -11.99 16.02
C ARG A 113 9.01 -13.23 16.47
N ASN A 114 10.13 -13.49 15.81
CA ASN A 114 11.05 -14.52 16.27
C ASN A 114 11.75 -14.04 17.54
N LYS A 115 11.84 -14.92 18.49
CA LYS A 115 12.50 -14.64 19.78
C LYS A 115 13.87 -15.26 19.82
#